data_071e9a7da1eee47cf4b5aecad74ceb59
#
_entry.id   071e9a7da1eee47cf4b5aecad74ceb59
#
_cell.length_a   1.000
_cell.length_b   1.000
_cell.length_c   1.000
_cell.angle_alpha   90.00
_cell.angle_beta   90.00
_cell.angle_gamma   90.00
#
_symmetry.space_group_name_H-M   'P 1'
#
loop_
_entity.id
_entity.type
_entity.pdbx_description
1 polymer ?
#
loop_
_entity_poly.entity_id
_entity_poly.type
_entity_poly.pdbx_seq_one_letter_code
_entity_poly.pdbx_strand_id
1 'polypeptide(L)'
;MAEQMLFLDKTGEFFGPLYPYIIDDDITDVDYNGREVWITDCNNCRHVCPDLQLTESFIDQFTGRVANGVSKAFNRQNPILEAETASLRITIVHESVCMSGRSICIRKSLPYVRLDERQMIADAYCSKDVLDLLLCCVAEHKNIVVVGEPGAGKTELCKFLSGFIPRDERVITIEDTMEWHFKSLHPSHDCLELRVNGQMDYTQAIKTCLRLNPKWIMLSETRSKEVVYLMECLSTGVHGITTLHTSDVRKIPDRMLNMAGKEREASRMENDIYSFIDVGIMVRRRSEMDAVGRQHIRRFIDQVCFFTREDGIN
;
A
#
# COMPACT_ATOMS: atom_id res chain seq x y z
N MET A 1 24.29 -2.60 6.33
CA MET A 1 23.98 -1.35 7.02
C MET A 1 22.49 -1.18 6.88
N ALA A 2 21.74 -1.14 7.98
CA ALA A 2 20.31 -0.85 7.90
C ALA A 2 20.14 0.49 7.18
N GLU A 3 19.31 0.54 6.13
CA GLU A 3 18.92 1.82 5.55
C GLU A 3 18.35 2.65 6.69
N GLN A 4 19.04 3.73 7.02
CA GLN A 4 18.60 4.62 8.09
C GLN A 4 17.28 5.24 7.63
N MET A 5 16.23 4.90 8.34
CA MET A 5 14.97 5.61 8.23
C MET A 5 15.25 7.06 8.59
N LEU A 6 14.99 7.96 7.65
CA LEU A 6 15.27 9.37 7.84
C LEU A 6 14.38 9.89 8.97
N PHE A 7 14.94 10.23 10.12
CA PHE A 7 14.25 11.03 11.13
C PHE A 7 14.15 12.46 10.60
N LEU A 8 13.29 12.66 9.60
CA LEU A 8 12.92 13.99 9.19
C LEU A 8 11.93 14.53 10.23
N ASP A 9 12.42 15.46 11.04
CA ASP A 9 11.51 16.39 11.67
C ASP A 9 10.67 17.04 10.57
N LYS A 10 9.35 16.88 10.64
CA LYS A 10 8.42 17.60 9.76
C LYS A 10 8.42 19.07 10.15
N THR A 11 9.56 19.74 9.98
CA THR A 11 9.73 21.14 10.32
C THR A 11 9.59 22.01 9.08
N GLY A 12 9.03 23.19 9.27
CA GLY A 12 8.98 24.20 8.22
C GLY A 12 10.36 24.54 7.67
N GLU A 13 11.41 24.39 8.46
CA GLU A 13 12.80 24.61 8.05
C GLU A 13 13.27 23.57 7.03
N PHE A 14 12.88 22.29 7.18
CA PHE A 14 13.28 21.23 6.23
C PHE A 14 12.52 21.33 4.92
N PHE A 15 11.20 21.48 4.97
CA PHE A 15 10.34 21.46 3.80
C PHE A 15 10.11 22.84 3.17
N GLY A 16 10.46 23.93 3.87
CA GLY A 16 10.34 25.30 3.33
C GLY A 16 8.97 25.58 2.74
N PRO A 17 8.90 26.03 1.47
CA PRO A 17 7.63 26.34 0.80
C PRO A 17 6.69 25.13 0.64
N LEU A 18 7.19 23.90 0.71
CA LEU A 18 6.38 22.67 0.62
C LEU A 18 5.71 22.31 1.95
N TYR A 19 6.17 22.90 3.06
CA TYR A 19 5.73 22.53 4.41
C TYR A 19 4.20 22.55 4.62
N PRO A 20 3.44 23.56 4.18
CA PRO A 20 1.99 23.58 4.35
C PRO A 20 1.29 22.33 3.77
N TYR A 21 1.79 21.83 2.64
CA TYR A 21 1.24 20.65 1.97
C TYR A 21 1.69 19.33 2.61
N ILE A 22 2.83 19.35 3.30
CA ILE A 22 3.32 18.16 4.03
C ILE A 22 2.51 17.92 5.29
N ILE A 23 2.07 18.97 5.99
CA ILE A 23 1.29 18.83 7.22
C ILE A 23 -0.22 18.72 6.99
N ASP A 24 -0.71 19.05 5.80
CA ASP A 24 -2.12 18.95 5.45
C ASP A 24 -2.50 17.49 5.16
N ASP A 25 -3.30 16.88 6.04
CA ASP A 25 -3.67 15.46 5.95
C ASP A 25 -4.56 15.12 4.75
N ASP A 26 -5.18 16.12 4.12
CA ASP A 26 -5.93 15.93 2.88
C ASP A 26 -5.05 15.81 1.64
N ILE A 27 -3.78 16.21 1.72
CA ILE A 27 -2.82 16.07 0.63
C ILE A 27 -2.15 14.70 0.71
N THR A 28 -2.11 13.98 -0.41
CA THR A 28 -1.46 12.67 -0.54
C THR A 28 -0.14 12.71 -1.27
N ASP A 29 -0.03 13.55 -2.30
CA ASP A 29 1.20 13.64 -3.08
C ASP A 29 1.54 15.12 -3.37
N VAL A 30 2.84 15.42 -3.35
CA VAL A 30 3.42 16.72 -3.70
C VAL A 30 4.50 16.47 -4.72
N ASP A 31 4.26 16.90 -5.96
CA ASP A 31 5.15 16.64 -7.09
C ASP A 31 5.68 17.94 -7.68
N TYR A 32 7.00 18.05 -7.80
CA TYR A 32 7.66 19.09 -8.58
C TYR A 32 8.21 18.49 -9.87
N ASN A 33 7.77 19.02 -11.01
CA ASN A 33 8.09 18.50 -12.34
C ASN A 33 9.29 19.18 -13.02
N GLY A 34 10.04 19.98 -12.29
CA GLY A 34 11.12 20.82 -12.81
C GLY A 34 10.71 22.27 -13.13
N ARG A 35 9.41 22.58 -13.00
CA ARG A 35 8.85 23.92 -13.26
C ARG A 35 7.77 24.32 -12.27
N GLU A 36 6.82 23.43 -12.06
CA GLU A 36 5.60 23.66 -11.29
C GLU A 36 5.44 22.63 -10.22
N VAL A 37 4.79 23.00 -9.13
CA VAL A 37 4.37 22.09 -8.07
C VAL A 37 2.94 21.66 -8.32
N TRP A 38 2.73 20.37 -8.33
CA TRP A 38 1.43 19.71 -8.44
C TRP A 38 1.08 19.03 -7.12
N ILE A 39 -0.15 19.19 -6.69
CA ILE A 39 -0.68 18.60 -5.48
C ILE A 39 -1.76 17.58 -5.86
N THR A 40 -1.75 16.43 -5.21
CA THR A 40 -2.84 15.46 -5.29
C THR A 40 -3.46 15.33 -3.91
N ASP A 41 -4.78 15.47 -3.81
CA ASP A 41 -5.52 15.33 -2.57
C ASP A 41 -6.02 13.89 -2.32
N CYS A 42 -6.64 13.68 -1.17
CA CYS A 42 -7.22 12.40 -0.77
C CYS A 42 -8.38 11.94 -1.69
N ASN A 43 -8.96 12.85 -2.47
CA ASN A 43 -9.95 12.55 -3.50
C ASN A 43 -9.31 12.23 -4.85
N ASN A 44 -7.98 12.15 -4.92
CA ASN A 44 -7.22 12.02 -6.18
C ASN A 44 -7.43 13.20 -7.15
N CYS A 45 -7.87 14.35 -6.66
CA CYS A 45 -7.92 15.55 -7.46
C CYS A 45 -6.50 16.11 -7.55
N ARG A 46 -6.01 16.26 -8.78
CA ARG A 46 -4.66 16.76 -9.07
C ARG A 46 -4.75 18.17 -9.65
N HIS A 47 -4.05 19.10 -9.05
CA HIS A 47 -4.02 20.48 -9.49
C HIS A 47 -2.63 21.10 -9.34
N VAL A 48 -2.35 22.11 -10.14
CA VAL A 48 -1.13 22.91 -10.03
C VAL A 48 -1.28 23.96 -8.93
N CYS A 49 -0.19 24.28 -8.25
CA CYS A 49 -0.10 25.41 -7.31
C CYS A 49 0.62 26.57 -8.00
N PRO A 50 -0.09 27.49 -8.69
CA PRO A 50 0.54 28.52 -9.51
C PRO A 50 1.34 29.54 -8.69
N ASP A 51 0.95 29.77 -7.44
CA ASP A 51 1.60 30.72 -6.54
C ASP A 51 2.83 30.10 -5.82
N LEU A 52 3.04 28.80 -5.94
CA LEU A 52 4.15 28.09 -5.32
C LEU A 52 5.30 27.91 -6.31
N GLN A 53 6.28 28.80 -6.22
CA GLN A 53 7.50 28.70 -7.01
C GLN A 53 8.66 28.25 -6.14
N LEU A 54 9.31 27.16 -6.54
CA LEU A 54 10.53 26.68 -5.86
C LEU A 54 11.76 27.33 -6.51
N THR A 55 12.60 27.96 -5.71
CA THR A 55 13.87 28.50 -6.18
C THR A 55 14.89 27.38 -6.38
N GLU A 56 15.83 27.56 -7.30
CA GLU A 56 16.94 26.60 -7.49
C GLU A 56 17.72 26.37 -6.19
N SER A 57 17.98 27.43 -5.44
CA SER A 57 18.65 27.34 -4.14
C SER A 57 17.88 26.44 -3.15
N PHE A 58 16.55 26.57 -3.09
CA PHE A 58 15.74 25.68 -2.24
C PHE A 58 15.82 24.22 -2.72
N ILE A 59 15.70 23.98 -4.03
CA ILE A 59 15.75 22.64 -4.62
C ILE A 59 17.07 21.96 -4.31
N ASP A 60 18.20 22.69 -4.46
CA ASP A 60 19.53 22.18 -4.16
C ASP A 60 19.70 21.87 -2.66
N GLN A 61 19.29 22.78 -1.78
CA GLN A 61 19.35 22.59 -0.33
C GLN A 61 18.48 21.42 0.12
N PHE A 62 17.23 21.35 -0.36
CA PHE A 62 16.31 20.26 -0.04
C PHE A 62 16.88 18.91 -0.48
N THR A 63 17.35 18.83 -1.73
CA THR A 63 17.97 17.62 -2.28
C THR A 63 19.20 17.20 -1.47
N GLY A 64 20.07 18.15 -1.13
CA GLY A 64 21.25 17.90 -0.31
C GLY A 64 20.90 17.39 1.09
N ARG A 65 19.90 17.96 1.75
CA ARG A 65 19.40 17.50 3.05
C ARG A 65 18.84 16.07 2.99
N VAL A 66 18.04 15.77 1.97
CA VAL A 66 17.51 14.41 1.76
C VAL A 66 18.65 13.42 1.52
N ALA A 67 19.61 13.73 0.62
CA ALA A 67 20.74 12.86 0.30
C ALA A 67 21.61 12.58 1.54
N ASN A 68 21.95 13.62 2.30
CA ASN A 68 22.71 13.51 3.54
C ASN A 68 21.98 12.66 4.58
N GLY A 69 20.68 12.86 4.72
CA GLY A 69 19.86 12.16 5.70
C GLY A 69 19.80 10.65 5.45
N VAL A 70 19.83 10.20 4.18
CA VAL A 70 19.90 8.77 3.83
C VAL A 70 21.33 8.29 3.51
N SER A 71 22.35 9.14 3.69
CA SER A 71 23.74 8.84 3.40
C SER A 71 23.96 8.29 1.98
N LYS A 72 23.23 8.82 1.00
CA LYS A 72 23.32 8.45 -0.42
C LYS A 72 23.94 9.57 -1.24
N ALA A 73 24.81 9.22 -2.18
CA ALA A 73 25.30 10.18 -3.17
C ALA A 73 24.21 10.45 -4.21
N PHE A 74 23.99 11.74 -4.51
CA PHE A 74 23.07 12.17 -5.57
C PHE A 74 23.82 13.09 -6.54
N ASN A 75 24.01 12.62 -7.75
CA ASN A 75 24.75 13.29 -8.81
C ASN A 75 24.49 12.61 -10.16
N ARG A 76 25.20 13.03 -11.22
CA ARG A 76 25.06 12.45 -12.58
C ARG A 76 25.30 10.94 -12.65
N GLN A 77 26.13 10.38 -11.78
CA GLN A 77 26.42 8.93 -11.73
C GLN A 77 25.34 8.18 -10.93
N ASN A 78 24.74 8.85 -9.95
CA ASN A 78 23.65 8.36 -9.11
C ASN A 78 22.44 9.29 -9.24
N PRO A 79 21.71 9.23 -10.38
CA PRO A 79 20.74 10.27 -10.72
C PRO A 79 19.36 10.07 -10.07
N ILE A 80 19.16 9.01 -9.31
CA ILE A 80 17.91 8.71 -8.60
C ILE A 80 18.21 8.66 -7.10
N LEU A 81 17.50 9.48 -6.33
CA LEU A 81 17.55 9.50 -4.87
C LEU A 81 16.20 9.08 -4.33
N GLU A 82 16.19 8.02 -3.55
CA GLU A 82 15.02 7.55 -2.81
C GLU A 82 15.30 7.62 -1.33
N ALA A 83 14.36 8.24 -0.62
CA ALA A 83 14.38 8.38 0.83
C ALA A 83 12.99 8.10 1.39
N GLU A 84 12.94 7.50 2.57
CA GLU A 84 11.69 7.21 3.27
C GLU A 84 11.77 7.63 4.73
N THR A 85 10.64 8.08 5.23
CA THR A 85 10.41 8.35 6.66
C THR A 85 9.27 7.45 7.12
N ALA A 86 8.88 7.56 8.40
CA ALA A 86 7.70 6.85 8.91
C ALA A 86 6.40 7.21 8.17
N SER A 87 6.33 8.32 7.44
CA SER A 87 5.09 8.79 6.81
C SER A 87 5.27 9.42 5.44
N LEU A 88 6.50 9.49 4.91
CA LEU A 88 6.79 10.09 3.61
C LEU A 88 7.72 9.20 2.80
N ARG A 89 7.44 9.09 1.52
CA ARG A 89 8.36 8.58 0.51
C ARG A 89 8.75 9.72 -0.41
N ILE A 90 10.05 9.96 -0.55
CA ILE A 90 10.61 11.03 -1.36
C ILE A 90 11.45 10.40 -2.48
N THR A 91 11.11 10.70 -3.72
CA THR A 91 11.89 10.32 -4.88
C THR A 91 12.35 11.57 -5.61
N ILE A 92 13.64 11.72 -5.83
CA ILE A 92 14.23 12.86 -6.56
C ILE A 92 14.98 12.32 -7.76
N VAL A 93 14.74 12.92 -8.93
CA VAL A 93 15.40 12.57 -10.18
C VAL A 93 16.26 13.75 -10.64
N HIS A 94 17.54 13.46 -10.90
CA HIS A 94 18.53 14.44 -11.29
C HIS A 94 18.27 14.96 -12.72
N GLU A 95 18.51 16.23 -12.95
CA GLU A 95 18.37 16.91 -14.25
C GLU A 95 19.23 16.31 -15.37
N SER A 96 20.27 15.53 -15.06
CA SER A 96 21.06 14.83 -16.09
C SER A 96 20.30 13.73 -16.82
N VAL A 97 19.20 13.23 -16.26
CA VAL A 97 18.34 12.17 -16.82
C VAL A 97 16.86 12.61 -16.93
N CYS A 98 16.50 13.75 -16.35
CA CYS A 98 15.18 14.33 -16.44
C CYS A 98 15.24 15.61 -17.28
N MET A 99 14.74 15.53 -18.52
CA MET A 99 14.82 16.64 -19.51
C MET A 99 14.05 17.89 -19.09
N SER A 100 13.08 17.78 -18.20
CA SER A 100 12.29 18.90 -17.68
C SER A 100 12.99 19.67 -16.56
N GLY A 101 14.13 19.21 -16.09
CA GLY A 101 14.82 19.68 -14.89
C GLY A 101 14.74 18.67 -13.74
N ARG A 102 15.29 19.01 -12.57
CA ARG A 102 15.22 18.15 -11.39
C ARG A 102 13.77 17.95 -10.98
N SER A 103 13.35 16.69 -10.80
CA SER A 103 12.00 16.34 -10.38
C SER A 103 12.00 15.85 -8.93
N ILE A 104 10.99 16.21 -8.15
CA ILE A 104 10.78 15.79 -6.76
C ILE A 104 9.37 15.24 -6.65
N CYS A 105 9.23 14.03 -6.13
CA CYS A 105 7.94 13.42 -5.83
C CYS A 105 7.92 13.06 -4.34
N ILE A 106 6.97 13.58 -3.59
CA ILE A 106 6.76 13.29 -2.18
C ILE A 106 5.39 12.67 -2.02
N ARG A 107 5.35 11.38 -1.69
CA ARG A 107 4.11 10.68 -1.36
C ARG A 107 3.97 10.54 0.14
N LYS A 108 2.77 10.79 0.65
CA LYS A 108 2.43 10.64 2.05
C LYS A 108 1.76 9.28 2.29
N SER A 109 2.24 8.60 3.34
CA SER A 109 1.63 7.40 3.87
C SER A 109 1.41 7.62 5.37
N LEU A 110 0.18 7.92 5.74
CA LEU A 110 -0.14 8.36 7.09
C LEU A 110 -0.62 7.18 7.96
N PRO A 111 -0.21 7.13 9.25
CA PRO A 111 -0.59 6.07 10.17
C PRO A 111 -1.99 6.31 10.76
N TYR A 112 -3.00 6.43 9.90
CA TYR A 112 -4.40 6.44 10.31
C TYR A 112 -5.27 5.70 9.30
N VAL A 113 -6.44 5.26 9.76
CA VAL A 113 -7.46 4.61 8.93
C VAL A 113 -8.49 5.65 8.53
N ARG A 114 -8.72 5.81 7.23
CA ARG A 114 -9.73 6.76 6.69
C ARG A 114 -11.13 6.18 6.69
N LEU A 115 -11.27 4.86 6.78
CA LEU A 115 -12.56 4.19 6.75
C LEU A 115 -13.11 4.05 8.18
N ASP A 116 -14.38 4.39 8.33
CA ASP A 116 -15.18 4.22 9.54
C ASP A 116 -16.48 3.50 9.17
N GLU A 117 -16.94 2.58 9.99
CA GLU A 117 -18.12 1.74 9.70
C GLU A 117 -19.37 2.56 9.35
N ARG A 118 -19.63 3.64 10.09
CA ARG A 118 -20.81 4.49 9.87
C ARG A 118 -20.68 5.26 8.58
N GLN A 119 -19.49 5.82 8.34
CA GLN A 119 -19.21 6.59 7.15
C GLN A 119 -19.22 5.71 5.90
N MET A 120 -18.69 4.47 5.97
CA MET A 120 -18.75 3.52 4.86
C MET A 120 -20.18 3.25 4.39
N ILE A 121 -21.13 3.16 5.32
CA ILE A 121 -22.54 2.97 4.98
C ILE A 121 -23.15 4.27 4.45
N ALA A 122 -22.88 5.41 5.11
CA ALA A 122 -23.43 6.71 4.73
C ALA A 122 -23.00 7.14 3.33
N ASP A 123 -21.71 6.91 2.98
CA ASP A 123 -21.15 7.24 1.67
C ASP A 123 -21.40 6.15 0.61
N ALA A 124 -22.17 5.12 0.98
CA ALA A 124 -22.42 3.95 0.15
C ALA A 124 -21.11 3.33 -0.40
N TYR A 125 -20.08 3.26 0.44
CA TYR A 125 -18.87 2.50 0.15
C TYR A 125 -19.19 1.00 0.07
N CYS A 126 -20.07 0.52 0.96
CA CYS A 126 -20.72 -0.79 0.89
C CYS A 126 -22.07 -0.77 1.63
N SER A 127 -22.88 -1.80 1.44
CA SER A 127 -24.07 -2.02 2.29
C SER A 127 -23.66 -2.54 3.67
N LYS A 128 -24.59 -2.40 4.64
CA LYS A 128 -24.36 -2.96 5.97
C LYS A 128 -24.13 -4.48 5.93
N ASP A 129 -24.90 -5.20 5.12
CA ASP A 129 -24.75 -6.66 5.00
C ASP A 129 -23.37 -7.06 4.47
N VAL A 130 -22.84 -6.30 3.51
CA VAL A 130 -21.46 -6.51 3.00
C VAL A 130 -20.43 -6.19 4.08
N LEU A 131 -20.61 -5.11 4.83
CA LEU A 131 -19.70 -4.77 5.93
C LEU A 131 -19.69 -5.88 6.99
N ASP A 132 -20.87 -6.31 7.46
CA ASP A 132 -21.01 -7.38 8.47
C ASP A 132 -20.38 -8.69 7.96
N LEU A 133 -20.55 -9.01 6.66
CA LEU A 133 -19.92 -10.16 6.01
C LEU A 133 -18.40 -10.07 6.05
N LEU A 134 -17.82 -8.91 5.73
CA LEU A 134 -16.37 -8.74 5.74
C LEU A 134 -15.77 -8.83 7.15
N LEU A 135 -16.46 -8.27 8.15
CA LEU A 135 -16.04 -8.40 9.54
C LEU A 135 -16.11 -9.86 10.01
N CYS A 136 -17.17 -10.59 9.60
CA CYS A 136 -17.28 -12.03 9.84
C CYS A 136 -16.11 -12.80 9.19
N CYS A 137 -15.68 -12.42 7.97
CA CYS A 137 -14.53 -13.06 7.32
C CYS A 137 -13.25 -12.92 8.14
N VAL A 138 -13.00 -11.76 8.76
CA VAL A 138 -11.86 -11.58 9.65
C VAL A 138 -11.99 -12.43 10.91
N ALA A 139 -13.16 -12.41 11.55
CA ALA A 139 -13.45 -13.21 12.76
C ALA A 139 -13.33 -14.72 12.52
N GLU A 140 -13.72 -15.19 11.33
CA GLU A 140 -13.62 -16.58 10.88
C GLU A 140 -12.23 -16.91 10.26
N HIS A 141 -11.27 -16.02 10.39
CA HIS A 141 -9.89 -16.23 9.90
C HIS A 141 -9.80 -16.54 8.40
N LYS A 142 -10.64 -15.92 7.59
CA LYS A 142 -10.59 -16.10 6.14
C LYS A 142 -9.37 -15.42 5.52
N ASN A 143 -8.77 -16.07 4.53
CA ASN A 143 -7.71 -15.51 3.72
C ASN A 143 -8.30 -14.54 2.69
N ILE A 144 -7.95 -13.27 2.79
CA ILE A 144 -8.58 -12.17 2.07
C ILE A 144 -7.63 -11.59 1.03
N VAL A 145 -8.11 -11.44 -0.20
CA VAL A 145 -7.40 -10.76 -1.28
C VAL A 145 -8.18 -9.53 -1.72
N VAL A 146 -7.66 -8.34 -1.47
CA VAL A 146 -8.26 -7.08 -1.89
C VAL A 146 -7.68 -6.64 -3.23
N VAL A 147 -8.53 -6.41 -4.22
CA VAL A 147 -8.12 -6.08 -5.59
C VAL A 147 -8.73 -4.76 -6.06
N GLY A 148 -8.13 -4.19 -7.09
CA GLY A 148 -8.57 -2.93 -7.70
C GLY A 148 -7.42 -2.17 -8.37
N GLU A 149 -7.77 -1.08 -9.03
CA GLU A 149 -6.81 -0.20 -9.70
C GLU A 149 -5.90 0.52 -8.69
N PRO A 150 -4.75 1.08 -9.15
CA PRO A 150 -3.96 2.00 -8.33
C PRO A 150 -4.82 3.17 -7.82
N GLY A 151 -4.69 3.50 -6.53
CA GLY A 151 -5.46 4.57 -5.90
C GLY A 151 -6.93 4.25 -5.61
N ALA A 152 -7.39 3.01 -5.84
CA ALA A 152 -8.75 2.59 -5.50
C ALA A 152 -9.02 2.53 -3.98
N GLY A 153 -7.97 2.47 -3.16
CA GLY A 153 -8.10 2.40 -1.69
C GLY A 153 -8.00 0.98 -1.13
N LYS A 154 -7.32 0.07 -1.85
CA LYS A 154 -7.09 -1.31 -1.38
C LYS A 154 -6.44 -1.36 0.00
N THR A 155 -5.32 -0.63 0.17
CA THR A 155 -4.58 -0.56 1.42
C THR A 155 -5.43 0.00 2.56
N GLU A 156 -6.29 0.99 2.29
CA GLU A 156 -7.20 1.54 3.30
C GLU A 156 -8.24 0.52 3.77
N LEU A 157 -8.81 -0.28 2.84
CA LEU A 157 -9.71 -1.37 3.23
C LEU A 157 -8.97 -2.43 4.05
N CYS A 158 -7.74 -2.78 3.65
CA CYS A 158 -6.93 -3.73 4.41
C CYS A 158 -6.59 -3.20 5.81
N LYS A 159 -6.21 -1.93 5.97
CA LYS A 159 -6.01 -1.29 7.28
C LYS A 159 -7.27 -1.38 8.14
N PHE A 160 -8.43 -1.05 7.57
CA PHE A 160 -9.70 -1.13 8.26
C PHE A 160 -9.99 -2.55 8.75
N LEU A 161 -9.93 -3.55 7.87
CA LEU A 161 -10.19 -4.94 8.23
C LEU A 161 -9.20 -5.47 9.26
N SER A 162 -7.92 -5.10 9.15
CA SER A 162 -6.89 -5.54 10.10
C SER A 162 -7.11 -5.04 11.53
N GLY A 163 -7.85 -3.97 11.72
CA GLY A 163 -8.24 -3.47 13.04
C GLY A 163 -9.15 -4.40 13.83
N PHE A 164 -9.76 -5.38 13.16
CA PHE A 164 -10.65 -6.37 13.79
C PHE A 164 -9.94 -7.70 14.10
N ILE A 165 -8.63 -7.81 13.82
CA ILE A 165 -7.83 -8.96 14.24
C ILE A 165 -7.70 -8.96 15.76
N PRO A 166 -7.88 -10.11 16.46
CA PRO A 166 -7.72 -10.20 17.90
C PRO A 166 -6.31 -9.78 18.38
N ARG A 167 -6.23 -9.12 19.55
CA ARG A 167 -4.99 -8.54 20.06
C ARG A 167 -3.91 -9.55 20.40
N ASP A 168 -4.30 -10.74 20.77
CA ASP A 168 -3.44 -11.87 21.17
C ASP A 168 -2.98 -12.70 19.96
N GLU A 169 -3.42 -12.35 18.77
CA GLU A 169 -3.00 -12.96 17.54
C GLU A 169 -1.84 -12.20 16.91
N ARG A 170 -0.71 -12.89 16.75
CA ARG A 170 0.49 -12.28 16.17
C ARG A 170 0.30 -11.96 14.69
N VAL A 171 0.47 -10.68 14.35
CA VAL A 171 0.43 -10.16 12.98
C VAL A 171 1.86 -9.92 12.50
N ILE A 172 2.18 -10.39 11.30
CA ILE A 172 3.43 -10.03 10.62
C ILE A 172 3.09 -9.31 9.32
N THR A 173 3.48 -8.04 9.22
CA THR A 173 3.35 -7.28 7.97
C THR A 173 4.62 -7.40 7.14
N ILE A 174 4.49 -7.48 5.82
CA ILE A 174 5.60 -7.51 4.86
C ILE A 174 5.35 -6.46 3.80
N GLU A 175 6.24 -5.47 3.73
CA GLU A 175 6.07 -4.31 2.86
C GLU A 175 7.41 -3.87 2.27
N ASP A 176 7.41 -3.42 1.02
CA ASP A 176 8.52 -2.68 0.42
C ASP A 176 8.46 -1.19 0.80
N THR A 177 7.27 -0.66 0.91
CA THR A 177 6.98 0.70 1.38
C THR A 177 6.00 0.62 2.53
N MET A 178 6.27 1.36 3.60
CA MET A 178 5.44 1.38 4.79
C MET A 178 4.09 2.06 4.51
N GLU A 179 3.06 1.27 4.27
CA GLU A 179 1.70 1.76 3.98
C GLU A 179 0.68 1.36 5.06
N TRP A 180 0.85 0.18 5.65
CA TRP A 180 -0.11 -0.38 6.61
C TRP A 180 -0.01 0.25 7.98
N HIS A 181 1.20 0.60 8.42
CA HIS A 181 1.44 1.21 9.75
C HIS A 181 0.78 0.43 10.89
N PHE A 182 0.69 -0.90 10.79
CA PHE A 182 -0.11 -1.72 11.70
C PHE A 182 0.27 -1.50 13.16
N LYS A 183 1.56 -1.48 13.46
CA LYS A 183 2.05 -1.27 14.83
C LYS A 183 1.68 0.13 15.38
N SER A 184 1.70 1.14 14.53
CA SER A 184 1.33 2.51 14.92
C SER A 184 -0.18 2.65 15.14
N LEU A 185 -0.98 1.98 14.30
CA LEU A 185 -2.45 1.95 14.41
C LEU A 185 -2.92 1.11 15.59
N HIS A 186 -2.22 0.01 15.89
CA HIS A 186 -2.59 -0.98 16.89
C HIS A 186 -1.43 -1.26 17.86
N PRO A 187 -0.99 -0.27 18.69
CA PRO A 187 0.21 -0.40 19.52
C PRO A 187 0.12 -1.50 20.58
N SER A 188 -1.09 -1.95 20.91
CA SER A 188 -1.33 -3.02 21.87
C SER A 188 -1.31 -4.44 21.28
N HIS A 189 -1.22 -4.58 19.95
CA HIS A 189 -1.15 -5.88 19.28
C HIS A 189 0.27 -6.42 19.25
N ASP A 190 0.38 -7.75 19.28
CA ASP A 190 1.65 -8.43 18.98
C ASP A 190 1.90 -8.38 17.47
N CYS A 191 2.81 -7.50 17.06
CA CYS A 191 3.10 -7.24 15.66
C CYS A 191 4.60 -7.16 15.38
N LEU A 192 5.00 -7.75 14.24
CA LEU A 192 6.30 -7.58 13.62
C LEU A 192 6.12 -6.98 12.23
N GLU A 193 6.84 -5.90 11.93
CA GLU A 193 6.82 -5.25 10.62
C GLU A 193 8.13 -5.57 9.89
N LEU A 194 8.06 -6.39 8.83
CA LEU A 194 9.19 -6.79 8.01
C LEU A 194 9.24 -5.92 6.76
N ARG A 195 10.41 -5.32 6.54
CA ARG A 195 10.65 -4.49 5.36
C ARG A 195 11.39 -5.27 4.28
N VAL A 196 10.83 -5.26 3.07
CA VAL A 196 11.48 -5.75 1.86
C VAL A 196 12.39 -4.66 1.31
N ASN A 197 13.64 -5.01 1.03
CA ASN A 197 14.65 -4.09 0.50
C ASN A 197 15.77 -4.88 -0.21
N GLY A 198 16.90 -4.25 -0.50
CA GLY A 198 18.06 -4.90 -1.12
C GLY A 198 18.70 -6.04 -0.29
N GLN A 199 18.34 -6.21 0.98
CA GLN A 199 18.86 -7.26 1.88
C GLN A 199 17.87 -8.41 2.07
N MET A 200 16.58 -8.18 1.92
CA MET A 200 15.51 -9.16 2.11
C MET A 200 14.42 -8.96 1.05
N ASP A 201 14.22 -9.95 0.19
CA ASP A 201 13.12 -9.97 -0.76
C ASP A 201 11.82 -10.53 -0.13
N TYR A 202 10.70 -10.41 -0.85
CA TYR A 202 9.41 -10.92 -0.39
C TYR A 202 9.43 -12.42 -0.09
N THR A 203 10.11 -13.21 -0.89
CA THR A 203 10.26 -14.65 -0.69
C THR A 203 10.98 -14.98 0.61
N GLN A 204 12.08 -14.27 0.88
CA GLN A 204 12.84 -14.44 2.12
C GLN A 204 12.02 -14.00 3.33
N ALA A 205 11.31 -12.87 3.21
CA ALA A 205 10.45 -12.36 4.28
C ALA A 205 9.35 -13.38 4.65
N ILE A 206 8.61 -13.92 3.66
CA ILE A 206 7.55 -14.92 3.88
C ILE A 206 8.13 -16.19 4.50
N LYS A 207 9.25 -16.70 4.00
CA LYS A 207 9.92 -17.89 4.60
C LYS A 207 10.38 -17.64 6.04
N THR A 208 10.79 -16.41 6.34
CA THR A 208 11.19 -16.04 7.70
C THR A 208 9.97 -16.02 8.63
N CYS A 209 8.82 -15.55 8.14
CA CYS A 209 7.57 -15.52 8.92
C CYS A 209 7.22 -16.89 9.50
N LEU A 210 7.40 -17.99 8.76
CA LEU A 210 7.10 -19.36 9.24
C LEU A 210 7.86 -19.74 10.51
N ARG A 211 8.96 -19.04 10.84
CA ARG A 211 9.77 -19.26 12.05
C ARG A 211 9.45 -18.28 13.17
N LEU A 212 8.56 -17.31 12.92
CA LEU A 212 8.22 -16.24 13.84
C LEU A 212 6.85 -16.44 14.50
N ASN A 213 6.26 -17.63 14.32
CA ASN A 213 4.97 -18.02 14.89
C ASN A 213 3.83 -17.02 14.57
N PRO A 214 3.58 -16.69 13.29
CA PRO A 214 2.50 -15.78 12.91
C PRO A 214 1.14 -16.45 13.09
N LYS A 215 0.13 -15.68 13.46
CA LYS A 215 -1.26 -16.06 13.27
C LYS A 215 -1.78 -15.43 11.97
N TRP A 216 -1.33 -14.20 11.67
CA TRP A 216 -1.65 -13.49 10.46
C TRP A 216 -0.40 -13.03 9.72
N ILE A 217 -0.43 -13.15 8.39
CA ILE A 217 0.53 -12.53 7.49
C ILE A 217 -0.20 -11.48 6.64
N MET A 218 0.34 -10.26 6.63
CA MET A 218 -0.20 -9.17 5.86
C MET A 218 0.83 -8.74 4.82
N LEU A 219 0.57 -9.08 3.56
CA LEU A 219 1.46 -8.79 2.46
C LEU A 219 0.94 -7.58 1.68
N SER A 220 1.72 -6.49 1.62
CA SER A 220 1.27 -5.22 1.02
C SER A 220 0.76 -5.39 -0.40
N GLU A 221 1.47 -6.14 -1.21
CA GLU A 221 1.05 -6.47 -2.57
C GLU A 221 1.70 -7.77 -3.05
N THR A 222 0.90 -8.64 -3.67
CA THR A 222 1.39 -9.80 -4.40
C THR A 222 1.57 -9.44 -5.87
N ARG A 223 2.81 -9.51 -6.39
CA ARG A 223 3.16 -9.04 -7.75
C ARG A 223 3.79 -10.11 -8.63
N SER A 224 4.46 -11.11 -8.01
CA SER A 224 5.32 -12.05 -8.71
C SER A 224 5.35 -13.42 -8.01
N LYS A 225 6.47 -14.11 -8.08
CA LYS A 225 6.70 -15.47 -7.57
C LYS A 225 6.48 -15.66 -6.07
N GLU A 226 6.47 -14.59 -5.28
CA GLU A 226 6.15 -14.64 -3.85
C GLU A 226 4.79 -15.25 -3.56
N VAL A 227 3.87 -15.27 -4.54
CA VAL A 227 2.57 -15.95 -4.43
C VAL A 227 2.70 -17.43 -4.07
N VAL A 228 3.72 -18.14 -4.58
CA VAL A 228 3.97 -19.55 -4.28
C VAL A 228 4.26 -19.74 -2.79
N TYR A 229 5.10 -18.88 -2.23
CA TYR A 229 5.48 -18.95 -0.83
C TYR A 229 4.37 -18.44 0.10
N LEU A 230 3.55 -17.51 -0.38
CA LEU A 230 2.33 -17.11 0.32
C LEU A 230 1.39 -18.32 0.46
N MET A 231 1.13 -19.08 -0.63
CA MET A 231 0.31 -20.29 -0.56
C MET A 231 0.92 -21.34 0.41
N GLU A 232 2.24 -21.52 0.36
CA GLU A 232 2.93 -22.39 1.34
C GLU A 232 2.70 -21.93 2.77
N CYS A 233 2.78 -20.64 3.04
CA CYS A 233 2.53 -20.08 4.37
C CYS A 233 1.06 -20.31 4.80
N LEU A 234 0.09 -19.99 3.96
CA LEU A 234 -1.34 -20.19 4.26
C LEU A 234 -1.67 -21.67 4.49
N SER A 235 -1.01 -22.59 3.80
CA SER A 235 -1.21 -24.04 3.96
C SER A 235 -0.83 -24.57 5.35
N THR A 236 -0.06 -23.80 6.13
CA THR A 236 0.32 -24.16 7.50
C THR A 236 -0.71 -23.74 8.56
N GLY A 237 -1.82 -23.13 8.15
CA GLY A 237 -2.85 -22.60 9.05
C GLY A 237 -2.58 -21.18 9.53
N VAL A 238 -1.68 -20.48 8.88
CA VAL A 238 -1.51 -19.03 8.99
C VAL A 238 -2.57 -18.34 8.11
N HIS A 239 -3.15 -17.25 8.58
CA HIS A 239 -4.16 -16.50 7.85
C HIS A 239 -3.54 -15.29 7.15
N GLY A 240 -4.12 -14.88 6.02
CA GLY A 240 -3.51 -13.87 5.16
C GLY A 240 -4.45 -12.77 4.70
N ILE A 241 -3.92 -11.54 4.67
CA ILE A 241 -4.52 -10.43 3.94
C ILE A 241 -3.48 -9.90 2.95
N THR A 242 -3.86 -9.81 1.69
CA THR A 242 -2.96 -9.25 0.65
C THR A 242 -3.73 -8.43 -0.37
N THR A 243 -2.99 -7.65 -1.16
CA THR A 243 -3.55 -6.95 -2.31
C THR A 243 -2.94 -7.43 -3.61
N LEU A 244 -3.67 -7.28 -4.70
CA LEU A 244 -3.15 -7.44 -6.05
C LEU A 244 -3.93 -6.58 -7.05
N HIS A 245 -3.39 -6.44 -8.24
CA HIS A 245 -4.03 -5.69 -9.32
C HIS A 245 -4.75 -6.61 -10.29
N THR A 246 -6.08 -6.50 -10.35
CA THR A 246 -6.93 -7.08 -11.39
C THR A 246 -8.18 -6.23 -11.59
N SER A 247 -8.85 -6.40 -12.72
CA SER A 247 -10.08 -5.68 -13.07
C SER A 247 -11.37 -6.42 -12.69
N ASP A 248 -11.26 -7.66 -12.22
CA ASP A 248 -12.38 -8.52 -11.83
C ASP A 248 -11.92 -9.47 -10.72
N VAL A 249 -12.69 -9.56 -9.65
CA VAL A 249 -12.37 -10.40 -8.48
C VAL A 249 -12.26 -11.88 -8.86
N ARG A 250 -13.07 -12.35 -9.82
CA ARG A 250 -13.06 -13.76 -10.31
C ARG A 250 -11.78 -14.14 -11.04
N LYS A 251 -10.97 -13.15 -11.45
CA LYS A 251 -9.65 -13.35 -12.08
C LYS A 251 -8.49 -13.45 -11.08
N ILE A 252 -8.76 -13.41 -9.79
CA ILE A 252 -7.72 -13.58 -8.77
C ILE A 252 -6.95 -14.88 -8.98
N PRO A 253 -7.61 -16.06 -9.13
CA PRO A 253 -6.89 -17.31 -9.34
C PRO A 253 -5.99 -17.30 -10.58
N ASP A 254 -6.50 -16.87 -11.72
CA ASP A 254 -5.72 -16.77 -12.97
C ASP A 254 -4.52 -15.83 -12.81
N ARG A 255 -4.74 -14.70 -12.12
CA ARG A 255 -3.69 -13.72 -11.88
C ARG A 255 -2.57 -14.27 -11.01
N MET A 256 -2.93 -14.96 -9.92
CA MET A 256 -1.98 -15.62 -9.02
C MET A 256 -1.24 -16.76 -9.72
N LEU A 257 -1.95 -17.55 -10.54
CA LEU A 257 -1.35 -18.62 -11.33
C LEU A 257 -0.30 -18.07 -12.32
N ASN A 258 -0.62 -16.98 -13.01
CA ASN A 258 0.32 -16.31 -13.91
C ASN A 258 1.56 -15.76 -13.18
N MET A 259 1.40 -15.28 -11.94
CA MET A 259 2.51 -14.81 -11.10
C MET A 259 3.43 -15.94 -10.65
N ALA A 260 2.88 -17.11 -10.37
CA ALA A 260 3.65 -18.29 -9.98
C ALA A 260 4.59 -18.76 -11.12
N GLY A 261 4.22 -18.51 -12.37
CA GLY A 261 5.04 -18.81 -13.54
C GLY A 261 5.40 -20.30 -13.62
N LYS A 262 6.71 -20.59 -13.74
CA LYS A 262 7.24 -21.96 -13.80
C LYS A 262 7.75 -22.48 -12.46
N GLU A 263 7.62 -21.72 -11.38
CA GLU A 263 8.13 -22.07 -10.04
C GLU A 263 7.36 -23.29 -9.47
N ARG A 264 6.15 -23.54 -9.94
CA ARG A 264 5.31 -24.68 -9.53
C ARG A 264 4.47 -25.20 -10.69
N GLU A 265 4.13 -26.49 -10.66
CA GLU A 265 3.19 -27.08 -11.60
C GLU A 265 1.83 -26.36 -11.54
N ALA A 266 1.30 -25.97 -12.71
CA ALA A 266 0.13 -25.11 -12.80
C ALA A 266 -1.11 -25.70 -12.10
N SER A 267 -1.39 -27.01 -12.31
CA SER A 267 -2.52 -27.72 -11.70
C SER A 267 -2.41 -27.75 -10.16
N ARG A 268 -1.20 -27.91 -9.63
CA ARG A 268 -0.96 -27.90 -8.19
C ARG A 268 -1.14 -26.50 -7.62
N MET A 269 -0.63 -25.48 -8.31
CA MET A 269 -0.78 -24.09 -7.87
C MET A 269 -2.25 -23.65 -7.91
N GLU A 270 -2.99 -24.03 -8.92
CA GLU A 270 -4.43 -23.77 -9.02
C GLU A 270 -5.19 -24.41 -7.85
N ASN A 271 -4.92 -25.66 -7.54
CA ASN A 271 -5.50 -26.33 -6.36
C ASN A 271 -5.18 -25.60 -5.05
N ASP A 272 -3.94 -25.13 -4.87
CA ASP A 272 -3.54 -24.41 -3.68
C ASP A 272 -4.27 -23.08 -3.56
N ILE A 273 -4.42 -22.33 -4.67
CA ILE A 273 -5.15 -21.06 -4.69
C ILE A 273 -6.59 -21.26 -4.23
N TYR A 274 -7.32 -22.22 -4.84
CA TYR A 274 -8.71 -22.49 -4.46
C TYR A 274 -8.87 -23.13 -3.06
N SER A 275 -7.80 -23.72 -2.51
CA SER A 275 -7.82 -24.28 -1.15
C SER A 275 -7.50 -23.26 -0.07
N PHE A 276 -6.72 -22.24 -0.39
CA PHE A 276 -6.18 -21.31 0.61
C PHE A 276 -6.62 -19.85 0.44
N ILE A 277 -7.21 -19.46 -0.67
CA ILE A 277 -7.84 -18.14 -0.81
C ILE A 277 -9.34 -18.29 -0.62
N ASP A 278 -9.87 -17.67 0.43
CA ASP A 278 -11.30 -17.75 0.75
C ASP A 278 -12.12 -16.65 0.08
N VAL A 279 -11.62 -15.41 0.14
CA VAL A 279 -12.41 -14.22 -0.22
C VAL A 279 -11.61 -13.26 -1.09
N GLY A 280 -12.20 -12.86 -2.20
CA GLY A 280 -11.76 -11.75 -3.02
C GLY A 280 -12.68 -10.55 -2.89
N ILE A 281 -12.12 -9.35 -2.75
CA ILE A 281 -12.87 -8.09 -2.60
C ILE A 281 -12.38 -7.10 -3.63
N MET A 282 -13.27 -6.61 -4.51
CA MET A 282 -12.97 -5.58 -5.48
C MET A 282 -13.32 -4.20 -4.94
N VAL A 283 -12.33 -3.34 -4.83
CA VAL A 283 -12.52 -1.91 -4.55
C VAL A 283 -12.40 -1.13 -5.85
N ARG A 284 -13.39 -0.30 -6.13
CA ARG A 284 -13.40 0.60 -7.29
C ARG A 284 -13.47 2.06 -6.87
N ARG A 285 -13.09 2.91 -7.79
CA ARG A 285 -13.29 4.36 -7.70
C ARG A 285 -14.06 4.86 -8.91
N ARG A 286 -14.89 5.86 -8.71
CA ARG A 286 -15.60 6.57 -9.77
C ARG A 286 -15.49 8.06 -9.53
N SER A 287 -15.22 8.81 -10.60
CA SER A 287 -15.30 10.26 -10.54
C SER A 287 -16.78 10.67 -10.65
N GLU A 288 -17.22 11.47 -9.70
CA GLU A 288 -18.58 12.01 -9.63
C GLU A 288 -18.50 13.52 -9.45
N MET A 289 -19.58 14.24 -9.83
CA MET A 289 -19.70 15.67 -9.60
C MET A 289 -20.63 15.90 -8.41
N ASP A 290 -20.21 16.73 -7.46
CA ASP A 290 -21.08 17.15 -6.37
C ASP A 290 -22.18 18.11 -6.85
N ALA A 291 -23.12 18.43 -5.98
CA ALA A 291 -24.23 19.36 -6.28
C ALA A 291 -23.77 20.78 -6.65
N VAL A 292 -22.51 21.14 -6.38
CA VAL A 292 -21.91 22.43 -6.65
C VAL A 292 -21.00 22.38 -7.91
N GLY A 293 -20.94 21.20 -8.57
CA GLY A 293 -20.14 21.00 -9.78
C GLY A 293 -18.66 20.75 -9.53
N ARG A 294 -18.25 20.39 -8.31
CA ARG A 294 -16.86 19.99 -8.00
C ARG A 294 -16.71 18.49 -8.20
N GLN A 295 -15.63 18.11 -8.85
CA GLN A 295 -15.27 16.71 -9.03
C GLN A 295 -14.77 16.11 -7.71
N HIS A 296 -15.31 14.96 -7.34
CA HIS A 296 -14.82 14.13 -6.23
C HIS A 296 -14.73 12.68 -6.65
N ILE A 297 -13.90 11.91 -5.93
CA ILE A 297 -13.74 10.48 -6.16
C ILE A 297 -14.52 9.71 -5.10
N ARG A 298 -15.56 9.02 -5.54
CA ARG A 298 -16.26 8.04 -4.72
C ARG A 298 -15.56 6.69 -4.84
N ARG A 299 -15.27 6.07 -3.70
CA ARG A 299 -14.73 4.70 -3.61
C ARG A 299 -15.81 3.78 -3.07
N PHE A 300 -15.84 2.54 -3.54
CA PHE A 300 -16.85 1.57 -3.11
C PHE A 300 -16.39 0.14 -3.36
N ILE A 301 -16.97 -0.80 -2.60
CA ILE A 301 -16.84 -2.23 -2.83
C ILE A 301 -17.79 -2.60 -3.97
N ASP A 302 -17.22 -3.06 -5.09
CA ASP A 302 -17.97 -3.42 -6.29
C ASP A 302 -18.34 -4.90 -6.34
N GLN A 303 -17.42 -5.76 -5.88
CA GLN A 303 -17.59 -7.21 -5.93
C GLN A 303 -17.01 -7.85 -4.67
N VAL A 304 -17.68 -8.89 -4.18
CA VAL A 304 -17.16 -9.84 -3.20
C VAL A 304 -17.36 -11.24 -3.77
N CYS A 305 -16.32 -12.05 -3.76
CA CYS A 305 -16.36 -13.41 -4.28
C CYS A 305 -15.74 -14.37 -3.26
N PHE A 306 -16.44 -15.46 -2.97
CA PHE A 306 -15.91 -16.57 -2.21
C PHE A 306 -15.38 -17.62 -3.18
N PHE A 307 -14.16 -18.10 -2.91
CA PHE A 307 -13.56 -19.18 -3.67
C PHE A 307 -13.80 -20.48 -2.91
N THR A 308 -14.51 -21.39 -3.55
CA THR A 308 -14.78 -22.72 -3.02
C THR A 308 -14.29 -23.75 -4.03
N ARG A 309 -13.62 -24.77 -3.52
CA ARG A 309 -13.35 -25.95 -4.32
C ARG A 309 -14.66 -26.71 -4.44
N GLU A 310 -15.13 -26.94 -5.66
CA GLU A 310 -16.10 -28.01 -5.87
C GLU A 310 -15.36 -29.31 -5.61
N ASP A 311 -15.52 -29.85 -4.41
CA ASP A 311 -15.08 -31.23 -4.13
C ASP A 311 -15.92 -32.13 -5.04
N GLY A 312 -15.33 -32.54 -6.15
CA GLY A 312 -15.84 -33.63 -6.92
C GLY A 312 -15.76 -34.88 -6.07
N ILE A 313 -16.75 -35.09 -5.24
CA ILE A 313 -17.03 -36.38 -4.63
C ILE A 313 -17.63 -37.21 -5.74
N ASN A 314 -16.82 -38.04 -6.40
CA ASN A 314 -17.26 -39.18 -7.15
C ASN A 314 -17.54 -40.35 -6.21
#